data_085fad786c3e78cb6115584c498158e3
#
_entry.id   085fad786c3e78cb6115584c498158e3
#
_cell.length_a   1.000
_cell.length_b   1.000
_cell.length_c   1.000
_cell.angle_alpha   90.00
_cell.angle_beta   90.00
_cell.angle_gamma   90.00
#
_symmetry.space_group_name_H-M   'P 1'
#
loop_
_entity.id
_entity.type
_entity.pdbx_description
1 polymer ?
#
loop_
_entity_poly.entity_id
_entity_poly.type
_entity_poly.pdbx_seq_one_letter_code
_entity_poly.pdbx_strand_id
1 'polypeptide(L)'
;MPKVVIAVVPGWAVGGGHSLHVVCDLTLASKEHAIFKQTDADVTSFDAGYGSAYLAKMVGQKKAREIFFLGRNYSAQEAFEMGMVNAVVPHDELEATAFEWAQEIMAKSPTSIKMLKFAMNLTDDGMVGQQVFAGEATRLAYMTDEAKEGRDAFLEKRKPNFEKKWIP
;
A
#
# COMPACT_ATOMS: atom_id res chain seq x y z
N MET A 1 0.94 -6.29 5.44
CA MET A 1 2.27 -5.99 6.02
C MET A 1 2.27 -4.55 6.53
N PRO A 2 2.77 -4.25 7.75
CA PRO A 2 2.72 -2.91 8.35
C PRO A 2 3.85 -1.96 7.89
N LYS A 3 4.63 -2.36 6.89
CA LYS A 3 5.74 -1.59 6.32
C LYS A 3 5.41 -1.16 4.90
N VAL A 4 6.00 -0.05 4.45
CA VAL A 4 5.94 0.36 3.05
C VAL A 4 6.72 -0.64 2.18
N VAL A 5 6.14 -0.97 1.05
CA VAL A 5 6.77 -1.82 0.01
C VAL A 5 6.91 -0.97 -1.25
N ILE A 6 8.13 -0.85 -1.73
CA ILE A 6 8.45 -0.14 -2.97
C ILE A 6 8.76 -1.19 -4.04
N ALA A 7 7.98 -1.21 -5.10
CA ALA A 7 8.30 -1.98 -6.29
C ALA A 7 9.33 -1.22 -7.14
N VAL A 8 10.42 -1.87 -7.48
CA VAL A 8 11.45 -1.34 -8.36
C VAL A 8 11.40 -2.14 -9.65
N VAL A 9 11.03 -1.50 -10.76
CA VAL A 9 10.78 -2.16 -12.04
C VAL A 9 11.90 -1.84 -13.04
N PRO A 10 12.95 -2.68 -13.12
CA PRO A 10 14.09 -2.43 -14.01
C PRO A 10 13.85 -2.86 -15.45
N GLY A 11 12.77 -3.60 -15.72
CA GLY A 11 12.47 -4.20 -17.03
C GLY A 11 11.01 -4.59 -17.15
N TRP A 12 10.73 -5.78 -17.68
CA TRP A 12 9.36 -6.26 -17.92
C TRP A 12 8.62 -6.58 -16.63
N ALA A 13 7.48 -5.92 -16.43
CA ALA A 13 6.48 -6.27 -15.43
C ALA A 13 5.24 -6.84 -16.16
N VAL A 14 5.13 -8.15 -16.24
CA VAL A 14 4.16 -8.86 -17.09
C VAL A 14 3.31 -9.83 -16.26
N GLY A 15 2.01 -9.90 -16.55
CA GLY A 15 1.09 -10.82 -15.88
C GLY A 15 1.17 -10.67 -14.36
N GLY A 16 1.53 -11.74 -13.65
CA GLY A 16 1.71 -11.69 -12.18
C GLY A 16 2.72 -10.67 -11.69
N GLY A 17 3.79 -10.39 -12.47
CA GLY A 17 4.75 -9.33 -12.16
C GLY A 17 4.13 -7.93 -12.25
N HIS A 18 3.21 -7.72 -13.20
CA HIS A 18 2.42 -6.50 -13.27
C HIS A 18 1.47 -6.38 -12.05
N SER A 19 0.76 -7.44 -11.73
CA SER A 19 -0.14 -7.43 -10.56
C SER A 19 0.61 -7.23 -9.25
N LEU A 20 1.84 -7.74 -9.15
CA LEU A 20 2.68 -7.59 -7.96
C LEU A 20 3.04 -6.12 -7.70
N HIS A 21 3.46 -5.35 -8.73
CA HIS A 21 3.77 -3.95 -8.51
C HIS A 21 2.53 -3.11 -8.18
N VAL A 22 1.37 -3.47 -8.75
CA VAL A 22 0.09 -2.80 -8.47
C VAL A 22 -0.33 -2.92 -7.00
N VAL A 23 -0.03 -4.03 -6.34
CA VAL A 23 -0.37 -4.22 -4.92
C VAL A 23 0.71 -3.70 -3.96
N CYS A 24 1.85 -3.25 -4.47
CA CYS A 24 2.85 -2.53 -3.68
C CYS A 24 2.38 -1.10 -3.37
N ASP A 25 2.96 -0.50 -2.34
CA ASP A 25 2.56 0.87 -1.93
C ASP A 25 3.07 1.94 -2.88
N LEU A 26 4.27 1.75 -3.42
CA LEU A 26 4.93 2.67 -4.35
C LEU A 26 5.60 1.88 -5.47
N THR A 27 5.75 2.50 -6.64
CA THR A 27 6.42 1.90 -7.79
C THR A 27 7.33 2.90 -8.47
N LEU A 28 8.60 2.53 -8.65
CA LEU A 28 9.58 3.23 -9.48
C LEU A 28 9.87 2.40 -10.73
N ALA A 29 9.97 3.05 -11.89
CA ALA A 29 10.16 2.39 -13.17
C ALA A 29 11.40 2.91 -13.90
N SER A 30 12.18 2.01 -14.49
CA SER A 30 13.26 2.36 -15.42
C SER A 30 12.70 3.04 -16.65
N LYS A 31 13.20 4.22 -16.97
CA LYS A 31 12.81 4.99 -18.13
C LYS A 31 13.04 4.25 -19.45
N GLU A 32 14.17 3.56 -19.54
CA GLU A 32 14.64 2.93 -20.78
C GLU A 32 14.10 1.52 -20.96
N HIS A 33 13.81 0.80 -19.86
CA HIS A 33 13.61 -0.65 -19.93
C HIS A 33 12.28 -1.15 -19.36
N ALA A 34 11.60 -0.35 -18.50
CA ALA A 34 10.36 -0.82 -17.90
C ALA A 34 9.23 -0.88 -18.93
N ILE A 35 8.64 -2.06 -19.05
CA ILE A 35 7.46 -2.33 -19.88
C ILE A 35 6.42 -3.02 -19.02
N PHE A 36 5.21 -2.52 -19.06
CA PHE A 36 4.08 -3.07 -18.33
C PHE A 36 3.10 -3.74 -19.28
N LYS A 37 2.66 -4.96 -18.94
CA LYS A 37 1.73 -5.72 -19.78
C LYS A 37 0.91 -6.69 -18.94
N GLN A 38 -0.38 -6.83 -19.27
CA GLN A 38 -1.19 -7.96 -18.84
C GLN A 38 -1.37 -8.94 -20.02
N THR A 39 -1.14 -10.22 -19.74
CA THR A 39 -1.17 -11.28 -20.75
C THR A 39 -2.34 -12.24 -20.59
N ASP A 40 -3.21 -12.00 -19.62
CA ASP A 40 -4.26 -12.94 -19.21
C ASP A 40 -5.14 -13.39 -20.36
N ALA A 41 -5.63 -12.48 -21.17
CA ALA A 41 -6.46 -12.79 -22.34
C ALA A 41 -5.71 -13.55 -23.44
N ASP A 42 -4.37 -13.36 -23.55
CA ASP A 42 -3.54 -14.04 -24.55
C ASP A 42 -3.29 -15.51 -24.20
N VAL A 43 -3.27 -15.87 -22.91
CA VAL A 43 -2.81 -17.20 -22.44
C VAL A 43 -3.88 -17.97 -21.64
N THR A 44 -5.13 -17.55 -21.71
CA THR A 44 -6.26 -18.17 -20.97
C THR A 44 -6.02 -18.19 -19.46
N SER A 45 -5.45 -17.11 -18.93
CA SER A 45 -5.31 -16.82 -17.50
C SER A 45 -6.23 -15.68 -17.10
N PHE A 46 -6.33 -15.37 -15.82
CA PHE A 46 -7.03 -14.19 -15.35
C PHE A 46 -6.56 -13.79 -13.94
N ASP A 47 -6.35 -12.50 -13.75
CA ASP A 47 -6.13 -11.92 -12.43
C ASP A 47 -7.48 -11.59 -11.79
N ALA A 48 -8.00 -12.52 -11.01
CA ALA A 48 -9.26 -12.34 -10.27
C ALA A 48 -9.05 -11.78 -8.86
N GLY A 49 -7.82 -11.41 -8.53
CA GLY A 49 -7.45 -10.94 -7.19
C GLY A 49 -7.31 -9.43 -7.09
N TYR A 50 -6.41 -9.03 -6.22
CA TYR A 50 -6.18 -7.62 -5.92
C TYR A 50 -5.57 -6.84 -7.10
N GLY A 51 -4.80 -7.48 -8.00
CA GLY A 51 -4.12 -6.80 -9.10
C GLY A 51 -5.10 -6.09 -10.02
N SER A 52 -6.12 -6.78 -10.54
CA SER A 52 -7.14 -6.18 -11.42
C SER A 52 -7.99 -5.12 -10.71
N ALA A 53 -8.38 -5.38 -9.46
CA ALA A 53 -9.22 -4.47 -8.69
C ALA A 53 -8.49 -3.16 -8.35
N TYR A 54 -7.24 -3.24 -7.90
CA TYR A 54 -6.45 -2.05 -7.56
C TYR A 54 -6.00 -1.29 -8.81
N LEU A 55 -5.63 -1.99 -9.90
CA LEU A 55 -5.32 -1.32 -11.15
C LEU A 55 -6.50 -0.46 -11.62
N ALA A 56 -7.72 -1.00 -11.57
CA ALA A 56 -8.92 -0.26 -11.98
C ALA A 56 -9.18 1.00 -11.13
N LYS A 57 -8.77 0.99 -9.86
CA LYS A 57 -8.84 2.16 -8.99
C LYS A 57 -7.76 3.19 -9.29
N MET A 58 -6.55 2.75 -9.63
CA MET A 58 -5.42 3.63 -9.96
C MET A 58 -5.61 4.36 -11.28
N VAL A 59 -5.87 3.61 -12.36
CA VAL A 59 -5.90 4.13 -13.73
C VAL A 59 -7.32 4.38 -14.27
N GLY A 60 -8.33 4.03 -13.49
CA GLY A 60 -9.74 4.06 -13.89
C GLY A 60 -10.18 2.86 -14.71
N GLN A 61 -11.48 2.57 -14.66
CA GLN A 61 -12.08 1.38 -15.25
C GLN A 61 -11.82 1.20 -16.75
N LYS A 62 -11.85 2.29 -17.53
CA LYS A 62 -11.65 2.22 -18.98
C LYS A 62 -10.22 1.80 -19.34
N LYS A 63 -9.23 2.41 -18.70
CA LYS A 63 -7.82 2.13 -18.94
C LYS A 63 -7.45 0.73 -18.45
N ALA A 64 -7.91 0.32 -17.26
CA ALA A 64 -7.69 -1.04 -16.76
C ALA A 64 -8.23 -2.11 -17.71
N ARG A 65 -9.44 -1.91 -18.23
CA ARG A 65 -10.04 -2.84 -19.24
C ARG A 65 -9.24 -2.86 -20.54
N GLU A 66 -8.76 -1.72 -21.00
CA GLU A 66 -7.87 -1.66 -22.17
C GLU A 66 -6.60 -2.50 -21.94
N ILE A 67 -5.95 -2.34 -20.77
CA ILE A 67 -4.74 -3.07 -20.40
C ILE A 67 -5.00 -4.58 -20.40
N PHE A 68 -6.05 -5.04 -19.72
CA PHE A 68 -6.36 -6.47 -19.61
C PHE A 68 -6.93 -7.09 -20.89
N PHE A 69 -7.79 -6.36 -21.62
CA PHE A 69 -8.50 -6.94 -22.76
C PHE A 69 -7.67 -6.90 -24.04
N LEU A 70 -6.79 -5.90 -24.21
CA LEU A 70 -5.99 -5.75 -25.41
C LEU A 70 -4.57 -6.32 -25.27
N GLY A 71 -4.10 -6.55 -24.04
CA GLY A 71 -2.77 -7.11 -23.78
C GLY A 71 -1.62 -6.32 -24.39
N ARG A 72 -1.75 -5.00 -24.49
CA ARG A 72 -0.73 -4.11 -25.09
C ARG A 72 0.44 -3.91 -24.15
N ASN A 73 1.59 -3.55 -24.74
CA ASN A 73 2.74 -3.05 -23.99
C ASN A 73 2.55 -1.57 -23.67
N TYR A 74 2.88 -1.19 -22.42
CA TYR A 74 2.91 0.19 -21.97
C TYR A 74 4.31 0.51 -21.48
N SER A 75 4.87 1.63 -21.93
CA SER A 75 6.16 2.14 -21.48
C SER A 75 6.08 2.67 -20.05
N ALA A 76 7.23 2.91 -19.42
CA ALA A 76 7.31 3.57 -18.12
C ALA A 76 6.61 4.94 -18.12
N GLN A 77 6.78 5.71 -19.19
CA GLN A 77 6.17 7.04 -19.32
C GLN A 77 4.63 6.95 -19.39
N GLU A 78 4.09 6.06 -20.21
CA GLU A 78 2.64 5.84 -20.29
C GLU A 78 2.07 5.37 -18.95
N ALA A 79 2.79 4.48 -18.24
CA ALA A 79 2.41 4.02 -16.90
C ALA A 79 2.38 5.17 -15.87
N PHE A 80 3.32 6.10 -15.96
CA PHE A 80 3.35 7.30 -15.13
C PHE A 80 2.18 8.25 -15.44
N GLU A 81 1.92 8.53 -16.71
CA GLU A 81 0.85 9.43 -17.15
C GLU A 81 -0.54 8.94 -16.75
N MET A 82 -0.75 7.62 -16.69
CA MET A 82 -2.01 7.04 -16.23
C MET A 82 -2.10 6.84 -14.70
N GLY A 83 -1.06 7.21 -13.96
CA GLY A 83 -1.03 7.09 -12.49
C GLY A 83 -0.73 5.68 -11.96
N MET A 84 -0.17 4.80 -12.78
CA MET A 84 0.16 3.42 -12.41
C MET A 84 1.49 3.30 -11.67
N VAL A 85 2.44 4.22 -11.92
CA VAL A 85 3.74 4.29 -11.24
C VAL A 85 3.99 5.68 -10.65
N ASN A 86 4.79 5.75 -9.59
CA ASN A 86 5.05 7.01 -8.87
C ASN A 86 6.14 7.85 -9.51
N ALA A 87 7.16 7.22 -10.11
CA ALA A 87 8.23 7.92 -10.80
C ALA A 87 8.87 7.07 -11.88
N VAL A 88 9.39 7.76 -12.90
CA VAL A 88 10.20 7.21 -13.98
C VAL A 88 11.57 7.83 -13.90
N VAL A 89 12.60 7.01 -13.73
CA VAL A 89 13.97 7.46 -13.52
C VAL A 89 14.93 6.76 -14.49
N PRO A 90 16.08 7.34 -14.81
CA PRO A 90 17.13 6.66 -15.59
C PRO A 90 17.46 5.30 -14.99
N HIS A 91 17.75 4.32 -15.83
CA HIS A 91 17.95 2.95 -15.38
C HIS A 91 19.09 2.81 -14.36
N ASP A 92 20.16 3.51 -14.56
CA ASP A 92 21.34 3.53 -13.70
C ASP A 92 21.11 4.23 -12.34
N GLU A 93 20.07 5.06 -12.24
CA GLU A 93 19.68 5.75 -11.00
C GLU A 93 18.55 5.03 -10.24
N LEU A 94 17.96 3.98 -10.83
CA LEU A 94 16.71 3.39 -10.35
C LEU A 94 16.83 2.84 -8.90
N GLU A 95 17.87 2.07 -8.61
CA GLU A 95 18.08 1.52 -7.27
C GLU A 95 18.45 2.61 -6.26
N ALA A 96 19.32 3.55 -6.66
CA ALA A 96 19.71 4.66 -5.80
C ALA A 96 18.51 5.49 -5.38
N THR A 97 17.63 5.84 -6.32
CA THR A 97 16.37 6.57 -6.05
C THR A 97 15.46 5.77 -5.12
N ALA A 98 15.35 4.46 -5.31
CA ALA A 98 14.54 3.63 -4.41
C ALA A 98 15.09 3.62 -2.97
N PHE A 99 16.40 3.59 -2.80
CA PHE A 99 17.04 3.71 -1.48
C PHE A 99 16.85 5.09 -0.86
N GLU A 100 16.94 6.15 -1.63
CA GLU A 100 16.64 7.53 -1.17
C GLU A 100 15.20 7.61 -0.63
N TRP A 101 14.22 7.14 -1.40
CA TRP A 101 12.83 7.11 -0.96
C TRP A 101 12.63 6.26 0.30
N ALA A 102 13.32 5.12 0.40
CA ALA A 102 13.26 4.30 1.60
C ALA A 102 13.84 5.02 2.82
N GLN A 103 14.94 5.78 2.66
CA GLN A 103 15.51 6.59 3.72
C GLN A 103 14.58 7.73 4.15
N GLU A 104 13.95 8.42 3.20
CA GLU A 104 12.94 9.43 3.50
C GLU A 104 11.77 8.87 4.30
N ILE A 105 11.29 7.67 3.94
CA ILE A 105 10.23 6.97 4.65
C ILE A 105 10.68 6.59 6.07
N MET A 106 11.90 6.06 6.22
CA MET A 106 12.45 5.67 7.52
C MET A 106 12.68 6.86 8.45
N ALA A 107 12.84 8.07 7.92
CA ALA A 107 12.93 9.30 8.72
C ALA A 107 11.56 9.78 9.28
N LYS A 108 10.44 9.16 8.85
CA LYS A 108 9.10 9.49 9.35
C LYS A 108 8.71 8.61 10.55
N SER A 109 7.65 9.00 11.24
CA SER A 109 7.09 8.21 12.34
C SER A 109 6.63 6.82 11.85
N PRO A 110 7.22 5.71 12.33
CA PRO A 110 6.81 4.38 11.90
C PRO A 110 5.36 4.04 12.31
N THR A 111 4.90 4.57 13.44
CA THR A 111 3.50 4.40 13.87
C THR A 111 2.55 5.11 12.92
N SER A 112 2.85 6.36 12.54
CA SER A 112 2.01 7.11 11.61
C SER A 112 1.93 6.44 10.24
N ILE A 113 3.07 6.02 9.68
CA ILE A 113 3.09 5.31 8.37
C ILE A 113 2.26 4.03 8.43
N LYS A 114 2.43 3.23 9.48
CA LYS A 114 1.66 2.00 9.67
C LYS A 114 0.16 2.26 9.73
N MET A 115 -0.27 3.26 10.52
CA MET A 115 -1.68 3.59 10.66
C MET A 115 -2.27 4.18 9.37
N LEU A 116 -1.51 5.02 8.65
CA LEU A 116 -1.91 5.55 7.35
C LEU A 116 -2.10 4.42 6.32
N LYS A 117 -1.17 3.46 6.25
CA LYS A 117 -1.29 2.32 5.35
C LYS A 117 -2.55 1.50 5.66
N PHE A 118 -2.82 1.20 6.92
CA PHE A 118 -4.03 0.48 7.31
C PHE A 118 -5.30 1.28 6.98
N ALA A 119 -5.31 2.59 7.22
CA ALA A 119 -6.45 3.45 6.91
C ALA A 119 -6.73 3.50 5.40
N MET A 120 -5.69 3.57 4.55
CA MET A 120 -5.84 3.56 3.09
C MET A 120 -6.42 2.23 2.58
N ASN A 121 -6.03 1.11 3.17
CA ASN A 121 -6.52 -0.21 2.76
C ASN A 121 -7.89 -0.57 3.36
N LEU A 122 -8.30 0.09 4.44
CA LEU A 122 -9.49 -0.26 5.22
C LEU A 122 -10.77 -0.39 4.39
N THR A 123 -10.99 0.54 3.47
CA THR A 123 -12.20 0.57 2.63
C THR A 123 -12.23 -0.57 1.61
N ASP A 124 -11.07 -1.05 1.20
CA ASP A 124 -10.91 -2.10 0.20
C ASP A 124 -10.93 -3.49 0.83
N ASP A 125 -10.33 -3.61 2.01
CA ASP A 125 -10.25 -4.86 2.77
C ASP A 125 -11.55 -5.16 3.56
N GLY A 126 -12.50 -4.22 3.59
CA GLY A 126 -13.81 -4.40 4.24
C GLY A 126 -13.69 -4.82 5.71
N MET A 127 -14.43 -5.86 6.12
CA MET A 127 -14.41 -6.34 7.53
C MET A 127 -13.04 -6.84 7.97
N VAL A 128 -12.22 -7.38 7.07
CA VAL A 128 -10.84 -7.80 7.39
C VAL A 128 -9.98 -6.58 7.69
N GLY A 129 -10.08 -5.54 6.87
CA GLY A 129 -9.39 -4.27 7.12
C GLY A 129 -9.81 -3.62 8.44
N GLN A 130 -11.12 -3.62 8.72
CA GLN A 130 -11.65 -3.16 10.01
C GLN A 130 -11.04 -3.91 11.19
N GLN A 131 -10.90 -5.23 11.08
CA GLN A 131 -10.31 -6.05 12.14
C GLN A 131 -8.81 -5.75 12.34
N VAL A 132 -8.06 -5.60 11.24
CA VAL A 132 -6.63 -5.23 11.29
C VAL A 132 -6.44 -3.86 11.93
N PHE A 133 -7.22 -2.86 11.51
CA PHE A 133 -7.20 -1.52 12.08
C PHE A 133 -7.58 -1.53 13.58
N ALA A 134 -8.64 -2.24 13.95
CA ALA A 134 -9.10 -2.38 15.33
C ALA A 134 -8.02 -2.98 16.24
N GLY A 135 -7.29 -4.01 15.76
CA GLY A 135 -6.17 -4.61 16.51
C GLY A 135 -5.07 -3.60 16.83
N GLU A 136 -4.69 -2.75 15.87
CA GLU A 136 -3.69 -1.70 16.11
C GLU A 136 -4.20 -0.57 16.99
N ALA A 137 -5.43 -0.14 16.79
CA ALA A 137 -6.07 0.88 17.63
C ALA A 137 -6.14 0.40 19.10
N THR A 138 -6.54 -0.85 19.32
CA THR A 138 -6.55 -1.47 20.65
C THR A 138 -5.15 -1.52 21.27
N ARG A 139 -4.14 -1.92 20.49
CA ARG A 139 -2.75 -1.94 20.97
C ARG A 139 -2.29 -0.55 21.41
N LEU A 140 -2.58 0.49 20.63
CA LEU A 140 -2.25 1.87 20.98
C LEU A 140 -3.01 2.34 22.24
N ALA A 141 -4.30 1.98 22.34
CA ALA A 141 -5.12 2.31 23.52
C ALA A 141 -4.53 1.71 24.81
N TYR A 142 -4.08 0.45 24.76
CA TYR A 142 -3.45 -0.20 25.92
C TYR A 142 -2.10 0.41 26.35
N MET A 143 -1.49 1.24 25.53
CA MET A 143 -0.28 1.97 25.89
C MET A 143 -0.55 3.29 26.62
N THR A 144 -1.81 3.68 26.76
CA THR A 144 -2.22 4.93 27.42
C THR A 144 -2.24 4.81 28.95
N ASP A 145 -2.17 5.93 29.64
CA ASP A 145 -2.33 5.97 31.09
C ASP A 145 -3.76 5.66 31.54
N GLU A 146 -4.75 5.92 30.68
CA GLU A 146 -6.14 5.52 30.93
C GLU A 146 -6.30 4.00 30.99
N ALA A 147 -5.63 3.27 30.11
CA ALA A 147 -5.66 1.80 30.13
C ALA A 147 -4.97 1.24 31.40
N LYS A 148 -3.89 1.91 31.86
CA LYS A 148 -3.23 1.54 33.12
C LYS A 148 -4.17 1.77 34.30
N GLU A 149 -4.82 2.93 34.36
CA GLU A 149 -5.80 3.25 35.39
C GLU A 149 -6.96 2.23 35.40
N GLY A 150 -7.51 1.91 34.22
CA GLY A 150 -8.59 0.91 34.11
C GLY A 150 -8.17 -0.48 34.63
N ARG A 151 -6.96 -0.92 34.27
CA ARG A 151 -6.38 -2.18 34.76
C ARG A 151 -6.17 -2.17 36.29
N ASP A 152 -5.52 -1.12 36.79
CA ASP A 152 -5.14 -1.03 38.20
C ASP A 152 -6.39 -0.91 39.08
N ALA A 153 -7.38 -0.11 38.68
CA ALA A 153 -8.68 -0.03 39.34
C ALA A 153 -9.39 -1.39 39.42
N PHE A 154 -9.35 -2.18 38.33
CA PHE A 154 -9.93 -3.53 38.32
C PHE A 154 -9.23 -4.47 39.31
N LEU A 155 -7.90 -4.49 39.31
CA LEU A 155 -7.10 -5.32 40.21
C LEU A 155 -7.28 -4.92 41.70
N GLU A 156 -7.37 -3.63 41.96
CA GLU A 156 -7.58 -3.04 43.30
C GLU A 156 -9.04 -3.07 43.75
N LYS A 157 -9.97 -3.55 42.89
CA LYS A 157 -11.42 -3.61 43.17
C LYS A 157 -12.03 -2.25 43.52
N ARG A 158 -11.54 -1.17 42.94
CA ARG A 158 -12.05 0.21 43.08
C ARG A 158 -12.64 0.71 41.77
N LYS A 159 -13.35 1.83 41.83
CA LYS A 159 -13.79 2.54 40.63
C LYS A 159 -12.62 3.23 39.96
N PRO A 160 -12.50 3.17 38.61
CA PRO A 160 -11.47 3.91 37.90
C PRO A 160 -11.74 5.42 37.95
N ASN A 161 -10.67 6.21 37.93
CA ASN A 161 -10.74 7.67 37.91
C ASN A 161 -10.18 8.22 36.63
N PHE A 162 -11.08 8.51 35.66
CA PHE A 162 -10.73 9.06 34.33
C PHE A 162 -10.89 10.60 34.25
N GLU A 163 -11.38 11.27 35.30
CA GLU A 163 -11.76 12.69 35.25
C GLU A 163 -10.63 13.63 34.82
N LYS A 164 -9.39 13.28 35.07
CA LYS A 164 -8.22 14.11 34.74
C LYS A 164 -7.64 13.85 33.36
N LYS A 165 -8.25 12.96 32.57
CA LYS A 165 -7.64 12.42 31.36
C LYS A 165 -8.42 12.71 30.08
N TRP A 166 -9.55 13.40 30.20
CA TRP A 166 -10.26 13.89 29.03
C TRP A 166 -9.49 15.03 28.39
N ILE A 167 -9.01 14.82 27.18
CA ILE A 167 -8.47 15.88 26.32
C ILE A 167 -9.66 16.52 25.63
N PRO A 168 -9.85 17.86 25.73
CA PRO A 168 -10.95 18.55 25.07
C PRO A 168 -10.83 18.52 23.54
#